data_644969f5557d138f462ec84cdaa48eba
#
_entry.id   644969f5557d138f462ec84cdaa48eba
#
_cell.length_a   1.000
_cell.length_b   1.000
_cell.length_c   1.000
_cell.angle_alpha   90.00
_cell.angle_beta   90.00
_cell.angle_gamma   90.00
#
_symmetry.space_group_name_H-M   'P 1'
#
loop_
_entity.id
_entity.type
_entity.pdbx_description
1 polymer ?
#
loop_
_entity_poly.entity_id
_entity_poly.type
_entity_poly.pdbx_seq_one_letter_code
_entity_poly.pdbx_strand_id
1 'polypeptide(L)'
;MWLGGLWGMPGGVERGEGIGSGTSSSVAAGRDTCESRGQVRWVVDVAAWDPGEGGWEAALASIAEGEKAQVRRFRRDADRRRALMSRLLVRALSVELGGATDAASVDVQRTAEGKPFLAGHSRTRAAEAFRTSSFNFNISHHGDLVCLAAEPSALVGIDVMNHAGGEGMAVPTEPSARKCADASPDEGAVGRACVPGCDGEDYAFFRPFLSCYTASEWALVHSRGGWAEQLAEFYRLWTMKESLVKAIGLGLGFELQRAEFSYVPGREGVEARVAIDGLPHSGWRFFLHEMKARSGSQHWICVALGPLTEACSNFLSGAFPGLSLDTSPRHREPPEAEEPTFRVRTVPELIAACALSVHRK
;
A
#
# COMPACT_ATOMS: atom_id res chain seq x y z
N MET A 1 -4.12 -7.77 11.99
CA MET A 1 -5.13 -7.14 11.12
C MET A 1 -4.65 -5.73 10.85
N TRP A 2 -4.12 -5.45 9.68
CA TRP A 2 -3.74 -4.10 9.28
C TRP A 2 -5.02 -3.29 9.04
N LEU A 3 -5.00 -2.00 9.34
CA LEU A 3 -6.14 -1.07 9.42
C LEU A 3 -7.11 -1.06 8.22
N GLY A 4 -6.74 -1.58 7.05
CA GLY A 4 -7.63 -1.68 5.88
C GLY A 4 -8.89 -2.54 6.05
N GLY A 5 -9.10 -3.16 7.21
CA GLY A 5 -10.27 -4.00 7.51
C GLY A 5 -11.22 -3.48 8.57
N LEU A 6 -10.97 -2.33 9.21
CA LEU A 6 -11.71 -1.89 10.40
C LEU A 6 -12.87 -0.91 10.12
N TRP A 7 -12.94 -0.31 8.93
CA TRP A 7 -14.00 0.64 8.60
C TRP A 7 -14.90 0.08 7.50
N GLY A 8 -15.87 -0.77 7.89
CA GLY A 8 -16.99 -1.16 7.06
C GLY A 8 -17.98 0.00 6.94
N MET A 9 -17.96 0.76 5.86
CA MET A 9 -19.01 1.71 5.50
C MET A 9 -20.13 0.99 4.73
N PRO A 10 -21.42 1.33 4.93
CA PRO A 10 -22.56 0.68 4.27
C PRO A 10 -22.65 1.07 2.80
N GLY A 11 -22.90 0.09 1.93
CA GLY A 11 -23.01 0.26 0.49
C GLY A 11 -24.38 0.73 0.03
N GLY A 12 -24.40 1.47 -1.10
CA GLY A 12 -25.59 1.80 -1.89
C GLY A 12 -25.35 1.40 -3.36
N VAL A 13 -26.37 0.85 -4.01
CA VAL A 13 -26.38 0.26 -5.37
C VAL A 13 -26.82 1.33 -6.38
N GLU A 14 -26.23 1.43 -7.60
CA GLU A 14 -26.89 1.23 -8.89
C GLU A 14 -26.03 1.56 -10.12
N ARG A 15 -26.45 1.01 -11.28
CA ARG A 15 -25.79 0.70 -12.55
C ARG A 15 -25.62 1.87 -13.52
N GLY A 16 -24.64 1.74 -14.42
CA GLY A 16 -24.56 2.51 -15.67
C GLY A 16 -23.54 1.94 -16.66
N GLU A 17 -24.00 1.62 -17.86
CA GLU A 17 -23.30 1.02 -18.98
C GLU A 17 -22.40 2.01 -19.75
N GLY A 18 -21.33 1.52 -20.41
CA GLY A 18 -20.60 2.33 -21.40
C GLY A 18 -19.29 1.78 -21.94
N ILE A 19 -19.32 1.38 -23.16
CA ILE A 19 -18.38 0.76 -24.10
C ILE A 19 -17.14 1.62 -24.39
N GLY A 20 -15.97 0.97 -24.55
CA GLY A 20 -14.79 1.61 -25.13
C GLY A 20 -13.60 0.65 -25.33
N SER A 21 -13.43 0.16 -26.57
CA SER A 21 -12.32 -0.70 -27.02
C SER A 21 -11.03 0.10 -27.21
N GLY A 22 -9.91 -0.42 -26.73
CA GLY A 22 -8.57 0.12 -26.95
C GLY A 22 -7.52 -0.99 -27.03
N THR A 23 -6.86 -1.05 -28.11
CA THR A 23 -5.94 -2.02 -28.70
C THR A 23 -4.80 -2.50 -27.81
N SER A 24 -4.58 -3.82 -27.81
CA SER A 24 -3.43 -4.49 -27.22
C SER A 24 -2.20 -4.32 -28.12
N SER A 25 -1.09 -3.81 -27.58
CA SER A 25 0.23 -3.95 -28.16
C SER A 25 1.02 -4.98 -27.35
N SER A 26 1.42 -6.05 -28.02
CA SER A 26 2.31 -7.07 -27.50
C SER A 26 3.72 -6.49 -27.33
N VAL A 27 4.19 -6.36 -26.09
CA VAL A 27 5.60 -6.08 -25.77
C VAL A 27 6.16 -7.34 -25.14
N ALA A 28 7.01 -8.05 -25.89
CA ALA A 28 7.93 -9.04 -25.32
C ALA A 28 8.98 -8.26 -24.52
N ALA A 29 8.75 -8.13 -23.21
CA ALA A 29 9.61 -7.39 -22.32
C ALA A 29 10.83 -8.21 -21.95
N GLY A 30 12.01 -7.73 -22.29
CA GLY A 30 13.21 -7.97 -21.49
C GLY A 30 12.87 -7.60 -20.03
N ARG A 31 13.36 -8.40 -19.06
CA ARG A 31 13.18 -8.08 -17.63
C ARG A 31 13.69 -6.67 -17.40
N ASP A 32 12.88 -5.83 -16.77
CA ASP A 32 13.25 -4.49 -16.38
C ASP A 32 14.57 -4.57 -15.55
N THR A 33 15.50 -3.68 -15.82
CA THR A 33 16.80 -3.64 -15.11
C THR A 33 16.64 -3.46 -13.61
N CYS A 34 15.55 -2.83 -13.16
CA CYS A 34 15.22 -2.65 -11.75
C CYS A 34 14.80 -3.97 -11.10
N GLU A 35 13.94 -4.77 -11.75
CA GLU A 35 13.52 -6.09 -11.24
C GLU A 35 14.74 -7.04 -11.11
N SER A 36 15.69 -7.00 -12.04
CA SER A 36 16.91 -7.81 -11.98
C SER A 36 17.82 -7.44 -10.79
N ARG A 37 17.66 -6.23 -10.24
CA ARG A 37 18.35 -5.75 -9.04
C ARG A 37 17.55 -5.99 -7.74
N GLY A 38 16.36 -6.58 -7.83
CA GLY A 38 15.46 -6.83 -6.69
C GLY A 38 14.54 -5.66 -6.31
N GLN A 39 14.53 -4.58 -7.08
CA GLN A 39 13.60 -3.46 -6.91
C GLN A 39 12.32 -3.76 -7.68
N VAL A 40 11.23 -4.01 -6.98
CA VAL A 40 9.97 -4.44 -7.58
C VAL A 40 8.83 -3.50 -7.22
N ARG A 41 8.02 -3.17 -8.24
CA ARG A 41 6.75 -2.46 -8.12
C ARG A 41 5.73 -3.17 -8.99
N TRP A 42 4.91 -4.01 -8.37
CA TRP A 42 3.86 -4.76 -9.06
C TRP A 42 2.48 -4.34 -8.61
N VAL A 43 1.56 -4.33 -9.55
CA VAL A 43 0.15 -4.07 -9.27
C VAL A 43 -0.74 -5.06 -10.03
N VAL A 44 -1.80 -5.50 -9.39
CA VAL A 44 -2.89 -6.30 -9.98
C VAL A 44 -4.18 -5.53 -9.83
N ASP A 45 -4.90 -5.38 -10.94
CA ASP A 45 -6.27 -4.90 -10.95
C ASP A 45 -7.22 -6.10 -10.83
N VAL A 46 -7.84 -6.26 -9.67
CA VAL A 46 -8.72 -7.39 -9.39
C VAL A 46 -10.06 -7.29 -10.10
N ALA A 47 -10.48 -6.09 -10.49
CA ALA A 47 -11.68 -5.87 -11.29
C ALA A 47 -11.50 -6.29 -12.76
N ALA A 48 -10.25 -6.34 -13.22
CA ALA A 48 -9.92 -6.82 -14.56
C ALA A 48 -9.91 -8.35 -14.69
N TRP A 49 -10.01 -9.07 -13.56
CA TRP A 49 -9.95 -10.52 -13.55
C TRP A 49 -11.32 -11.15 -13.39
N ASP A 50 -11.75 -11.85 -14.44
CA ASP A 50 -12.84 -12.82 -14.39
C ASP A 50 -12.25 -14.23 -14.33
N PRO A 51 -12.39 -14.95 -13.18
CA PRO A 51 -11.80 -16.29 -13.03
C PRO A 51 -12.38 -17.36 -13.95
N GLY A 52 -13.61 -17.17 -14.48
CA GLY A 52 -14.30 -18.20 -15.24
C GLY A 52 -14.38 -19.56 -14.52
N GLU A 53 -14.77 -20.62 -15.27
CA GLU A 53 -14.71 -21.98 -14.75
C GLU A 53 -13.26 -22.46 -14.62
N GLY A 54 -12.87 -22.81 -13.39
CA GLY A 54 -11.53 -23.36 -13.07
C GLY A 54 -10.44 -22.33 -12.82
N GLY A 55 -10.57 -21.06 -13.21
CA GLY A 55 -9.54 -20.04 -12.98
C GLY A 55 -9.34 -19.73 -11.50
N TRP A 56 -10.40 -19.75 -10.73
CA TRP A 56 -10.34 -19.58 -9.28
C TRP A 56 -9.58 -20.71 -8.60
N GLU A 57 -9.87 -21.97 -8.95
CA GLU A 57 -9.22 -23.14 -8.36
C GLU A 57 -7.74 -23.24 -8.77
N ALA A 58 -7.41 -22.85 -10.03
CA ALA A 58 -6.02 -22.79 -10.47
C ALA A 58 -5.22 -21.74 -9.67
N ALA A 59 -5.81 -20.58 -9.41
CA ALA A 59 -5.19 -19.58 -8.56
C ALA A 59 -5.01 -20.05 -7.10
N LEU A 60 -6.03 -20.70 -6.53
CA LEU A 60 -5.94 -21.30 -5.20
C LEU A 60 -4.90 -22.43 -5.12
N ALA A 61 -4.73 -23.22 -6.17
CA ALA A 61 -3.73 -24.29 -6.19
C ALA A 61 -2.29 -23.77 -6.02
N SER A 62 -2.05 -22.52 -6.36
CA SER A 62 -0.73 -21.86 -6.29
C SER A 62 -0.36 -21.34 -4.89
N ILE A 63 -1.24 -21.48 -3.88
CA ILE A 63 -0.99 -21.02 -2.50
C ILE A 63 -1.02 -22.19 -1.52
N ALA A 64 -0.42 -21.99 -0.33
CA ALA A 64 -0.36 -23.00 0.71
C ALA A 64 -1.78 -23.37 1.23
N GLU A 65 -1.97 -24.65 1.66
CA GLU A 65 -3.28 -25.15 2.09
C GLU A 65 -3.90 -24.34 3.24
N GLY A 66 -3.08 -23.95 4.24
CA GLY A 66 -3.56 -23.13 5.35
C GLY A 66 -4.06 -21.74 4.92
N GLU A 67 -3.53 -21.20 3.82
CA GLU A 67 -3.95 -19.91 3.29
C GLU A 67 -5.23 -20.01 2.45
N LYS A 68 -5.47 -21.14 1.77
CA LYS A 68 -6.73 -21.40 1.05
C LYS A 68 -7.93 -21.27 2.00
N ALA A 69 -7.82 -21.87 3.20
CA ALA A 69 -8.85 -21.75 4.23
C ALA A 69 -9.06 -20.28 4.65
N GLN A 70 -7.98 -19.50 4.81
CA GLN A 70 -8.07 -18.08 5.16
C GLN A 70 -8.76 -17.25 4.06
N VAL A 71 -8.42 -17.49 2.79
CA VAL A 71 -9.03 -16.80 1.63
C VAL A 71 -10.52 -17.12 1.57
N ARG A 72 -10.92 -18.41 1.74
CA ARG A 72 -12.33 -18.82 1.69
C ARG A 72 -13.19 -18.27 2.83
N ARG A 73 -12.60 -17.79 3.93
CA ARG A 73 -13.35 -17.20 5.06
C ARG A 73 -13.90 -15.81 4.79
N PHE A 74 -13.39 -15.09 3.81
CA PHE A 74 -13.93 -13.77 3.47
C PHE A 74 -15.34 -13.90 2.88
N ARG A 75 -16.27 -13.09 3.37
CA ARG A 75 -17.67 -13.12 2.93
C ARG A 75 -17.89 -12.46 1.57
N ARG A 76 -17.19 -11.32 1.33
CA ARG A 76 -17.31 -10.56 0.10
C ARG A 76 -16.32 -11.11 -0.94
N ASP A 77 -16.78 -11.23 -2.19
CA ASP A 77 -15.95 -11.76 -3.28
C ASP A 77 -14.73 -10.86 -3.55
N ALA A 78 -14.93 -9.54 -3.54
CA ALA A 78 -13.83 -8.59 -3.69
C ALA A 78 -12.73 -8.78 -2.64
N ASP A 79 -13.08 -9.04 -1.37
CA ASP A 79 -12.10 -9.31 -0.31
C ASP A 79 -11.37 -10.63 -0.53
N ARG A 80 -12.09 -11.66 -1.00
CA ARG A 80 -11.49 -12.95 -1.36
C ARG A 80 -10.47 -12.79 -2.49
N ARG A 81 -10.84 -12.04 -3.55
CA ARG A 81 -9.96 -11.76 -4.69
C ARG A 81 -8.70 -11.03 -4.22
N ARG A 82 -8.83 -9.95 -3.47
CA ARG A 82 -7.68 -9.20 -2.92
C ARG A 82 -6.79 -10.08 -2.05
N ALA A 83 -7.39 -10.88 -1.17
CA ALA A 83 -6.66 -11.79 -0.30
C ALA A 83 -5.89 -12.86 -1.08
N LEU A 84 -6.46 -13.40 -2.16
CA LEU A 84 -5.81 -14.37 -3.04
C LEU A 84 -4.68 -13.71 -3.82
N MET A 85 -4.92 -12.54 -4.44
CA MET A 85 -3.91 -11.82 -5.22
C MET A 85 -2.71 -11.39 -4.37
N SER A 86 -2.96 -10.96 -3.13
CA SER A 86 -1.87 -10.63 -2.20
C SER A 86 -0.92 -11.82 -1.98
N ARG A 87 -1.45 -13.02 -1.93
CA ARG A 87 -0.65 -14.24 -1.74
C ARG A 87 0.08 -14.65 -3.02
N LEU A 88 -0.61 -14.57 -4.16
CA LEU A 88 -0.02 -14.90 -5.46
C LEU A 88 1.14 -13.97 -5.80
N LEU A 89 1.02 -12.65 -5.54
CA LEU A 89 2.09 -11.69 -5.78
C LEU A 89 3.36 -12.04 -5.02
N VAL A 90 3.26 -12.37 -3.72
CA VAL A 90 4.43 -12.73 -2.91
C VAL A 90 5.07 -14.03 -3.41
N ARG A 91 4.26 -14.99 -3.84
CA ARG A 91 4.76 -16.26 -4.37
C ARG A 91 5.41 -16.10 -5.73
N ALA A 92 4.77 -15.36 -6.64
CA ALA A 92 5.36 -15.04 -7.93
C ALA A 92 6.69 -14.29 -7.75
N LEU A 93 6.77 -13.32 -6.82
CA LEU A 93 8.02 -12.65 -6.46
C LEU A 93 9.09 -13.65 -6.04
N SER A 94 8.74 -14.57 -5.14
CA SER A 94 9.69 -15.54 -4.60
C SER A 94 10.16 -16.57 -5.64
N VAL A 95 9.31 -16.94 -6.61
CA VAL A 95 9.66 -17.89 -7.69
C VAL A 95 10.44 -17.19 -8.80
N GLU A 96 9.92 -16.09 -9.33
CA GLU A 96 10.52 -15.42 -10.50
C GLU A 96 11.86 -14.78 -10.17
N LEU A 97 11.97 -14.18 -9.01
CA LEU A 97 13.10 -13.35 -8.63
C LEU A 97 13.88 -13.91 -7.44
N GLY A 98 13.21 -14.48 -6.46
CA GLY A 98 13.83 -15.03 -5.24
C GLY A 98 14.33 -16.47 -5.37
N GLY A 99 14.24 -17.11 -6.56
CA GLY A 99 14.75 -18.45 -6.82
C GLY A 99 14.02 -19.58 -6.08
N ALA A 100 12.82 -19.34 -5.56
CA ALA A 100 12.01 -20.41 -4.97
C ALA A 100 11.65 -21.46 -6.03
N THR A 101 11.73 -22.74 -5.67
CA THR A 101 11.46 -23.86 -6.58
C THR A 101 10.04 -24.38 -6.51
N ASP A 102 9.28 -23.95 -5.51
CA ASP A 102 7.87 -24.29 -5.32
C ASP A 102 7.15 -23.12 -4.68
N ALA A 103 6.13 -22.60 -5.35
CA ALA A 103 5.33 -21.48 -4.89
C ALA A 103 4.57 -21.79 -3.60
N ALA A 104 4.03 -23.00 -3.45
CA ALA A 104 3.25 -23.40 -2.29
C ALA A 104 4.12 -23.54 -1.03
N SER A 105 5.42 -23.83 -1.17
CA SER A 105 6.36 -23.97 -0.07
C SER A 105 6.98 -22.64 0.39
N VAL A 106 6.67 -21.52 -0.26
CA VAL A 106 7.16 -20.21 0.17
C VAL A 106 6.64 -19.90 1.58
N ASP A 107 7.59 -19.78 2.52
CA ASP A 107 7.29 -19.50 3.93
C ASP A 107 7.18 -17.97 4.15
N VAL A 108 5.94 -17.52 4.32
CA VAL A 108 5.60 -16.12 4.62
C VAL A 108 5.09 -16.06 6.05
N GLN A 109 5.88 -15.47 6.91
CA GLN A 109 5.51 -15.23 8.30
C GLN A 109 5.12 -13.76 8.52
N ARG A 110 4.62 -13.47 9.71
CA ARG A 110 4.26 -12.10 10.11
C ARG A 110 4.84 -11.80 11.48
N THR A 111 5.21 -10.55 11.69
CA THR A 111 5.55 -10.04 13.02
C THR A 111 4.30 -10.00 13.92
N ALA A 112 4.48 -9.74 15.19
CA ALA A 112 3.38 -9.54 16.14
C ALA A 112 2.46 -8.37 15.69
N GLU A 113 3.04 -7.36 15.07
CA GLU A 113 2.33 -6.19 14.51
C GLU A 113 1.68 -6.50 13.14
N GLY A 114 1.97 -7.67 12.56
CA GLY A 114 1.35 -8.17 11.33
C GLY A 114 2.11 -7.87 10.04
N LYS A 115 3.31 -7.25 10.06
CA LYS A 115 4.14 -7.03 8.87
C LYS A 115 4.60 -8.37 8.31
N PRO A 116 4.33 -8.69 7.00
CA PRO A 116 4.77 -9.95 6.40
C PRO A 116 6.27 -9.91 6.06
N PHE A 117 6.92 -11.07 6.13
CA PHE A 117 8.30 -11.28 5.70
C PHE A 117 8.51 -12.71 5.23
N LEU A 118 9.52 -12.92 4.40
CA LEU A 118 9.99 -14.25 4.04
C LEU A 118 10.81 -14.84 5.19
N ALA A 119 10.54 -16.08 5.56
CA ALA A 119 11.22 -16.76 6.65
C ALA A 119 12.01 -17.98 6.17
N GLY A 120 12.91 -18.47 7.02
CA GLY A 120 13.64 -19.71 6.81
C GLY A 120 14.33 -19.80 5.45
N HIS A 121 14.07 -20.89 4.75
CA HIS A 121 14.67 -21.21 3.45
C HIS A 121 14.28 -20.21 2.35
N SER A 122 13.02 -19.73 2.36
CA SER A 122 12.54 -18.72 1.40
C SER A 122 13.34 -17.42 1.51
N ARG A 123 13.67 -17.00 2.74
CA ARG A 123 14.49 -15.82 3.00
C ARG A 123 15.94 -16.00 2.49
N THR A 124 16.53 -17.16 2.77
CA THR A 124 17.92 -17.46 2.33
C THR A 124 18.01 -17.42 0.81
N ARG A 125 17.07 -18.02 0.10
CA ARG A 125 17.03 -18.00 -1.37
C ARG A 125 16.87 -16.59 -1.93
N ALA A 126 15.99 -15.77 -1.36
CA ALA A 126 15.84 -14.38 -1.79
C ALA A 126 17.14 -13.58 -1.54
N ALA A 127 17.77 -13.76 -0.38
CA ALA A 127 19.03 -13.11 -0.06
C ALA A 127 20.15 -13.49 -1.04
N GLU A 128 20.27 -14.75 -1.40
CA GLU A 128 21.22 -15.25 -2.38
C GLU A 128 20.93 -14.70 -3.79
N ALA A 129 19.68 -14.76 -4.24
CA ALA A 129 19.27 -14.31 -5.56
C ALA A 129 19.57 -12.82 -5.79
N PHE A 130 19.36 -11.99 -4.78
CA PHE A 130 19.61 -10.55 -4.86
C PHE A 130 20.95 -10.12 -4.25
N ARG A 131 21.77 -11.08 -3.79
CA ARG A 131 23.08 -10.82 -3.17
C ARG A 131 23.00 -9.78 -2.04
N THR A 132 21.98 -9.90 -1.21
CA THR A 132 21.71 -9.01 -0.09
C THR A 132 21.25 -9.78 1.13
N SER A 133 21.52 -9.27 2.33
CA SER A 133 21.02 -9.81 3.59
C SER A 133 19.70 -9.16 4.04
N SER A 134 19.23 -8.15 3.33
CA SER A 134 18.15 -7.25 3.76
C SER A 134 16.97 -7.16 2.79
N PHE A 135 16.87 -8.11 1.82
CA PHE A 135 15.73 -8.15 0.91
C PHE A 135 14.42 -8.22 1.68
N ASN A 136 13.54 -7.27 1.41
CA ASN A 136 12.23 -7.18 2.03
C ASN A 136 11.18 -6.72 1.04
N PHE A 137 9.92 -6.96 1.40
CA PHE A 137 8.76 -6.57 0.60
C PHE A 137 7.65 -6.02 1.51
N ASN A 138 6.75 -5.29 0.90
CA ASN A 138 5.49 -4.89 1.51
C ASN A 138 4.36 -5.00 0.49
N ILE A 139 3.13 -5.15 0.98
CA ILE A 139 1.94 -5.34 0.16
C ILE A 139 0.76 -4.57 0.74
N SER A 140 -0.04 -3.98 -0.13
CA SER A 140 -1.26 -3.29 0.24
C SER A 140 -2.36 -3.54 -0.79
N HIS A 141 -3.60 -3.41 -0.37
CA HIS A 141 -4.75 -3.51 -1.26
C HIS A 141 -5.89 -2.63 -0.80
N HIS A 142 -6.51 -1.94 -1.73
CA HIS A 142 -7.75 -1.19 -1.51
C HIS A 142 -8.52 -1.03 -2.83
N GLY A 143 -9.87 -0.98 -2.75
CA GLY A 143 -10.68 -0.94 -3.96
C GLY A 143 -10.34 -2.10 -4.91
N ASP A 144 -9.99 -1.76 -6.13
CA ASP A 144 -9.70 -2.72 -7.19
C ASP A 144 -8.23 -3.11 -7.30
N LEU A 145 -7.34 -2.48 -6.54
CA LEU A 145 -5.90 -2.70 -6.68
C LEU A 145 -5.30 -3.51 -5.54
N VAL A 146 -4.36 -4.38 -5.90
CA VAL A 146 -3.42 -5.04 -4.99
C VAL A 146 -2.02 -4.70 -5.47
N CYS A 147 -1.23 -4.06 -4.60
CA CYS A 147 0.11 -3.56 -4.92
C CYS A 147 1.17 -4.24 -4.07
N LEU A 148 2.32 -4.52 -4.67
CA LEU A 148 3.51 -5.05 -4.00
C LEU A 148 4.71 -4.19 -4.35
N ALA A 149 5.49 -3.83 -3.32
CA ALA A 149 6.81 -3.25 -3.47
C ALA A 149 7.86 -4.14 -2.78
N ALA A 150 9.03 -4.33 -3.41
CA ALA A 150 10.14 -5.03 -2.79
C ALA A 150 11.46 -4.27 -3.03
N GLU A 151 12.34 -4.37 -2.05
CA GLU A 151 13.65 -3.70 -2.04
C GLU A 151 14.77 -4.63 -1.54
N PRO A 152 15.95 -4.56 -2.17
CA PRO A 152 17.08 -5.37 -1.77
C PRO A 152 17.85 -4.81 -0.57
N SER A 153 17.83 -3.50 -0.35
CA SER A 153 18.72 -2.84 0.62
C SER A 153 18.06 -1.73 1.46
N ALA A 154 16.89 -1.24 1.06
CA ALA A 154 16.13 -0.25 1.80
C ALA A 154 14.93 -0.88 2.50
N LEU A 155 14.50 -0.30 3.61
CA LEU A 155 13.22 -0.62 4.22
C LEU A 155 12.11 -0.14 3.30
N VAL A 156 11.13 -1.00 3.00
CA VAL A 156 10.03 -0.65 2.10
C VAL A 156 8.67 -0.76 2.76
N GLY A 157 7.83 0.23 2.49
CA GLY A 157 6.40 0.21 2.78
C GLY A 157 5.60 0.64 1.56
N ILE A 158 4.42 0.11 1.40
CA ILE A 158 3.49 0.51 0.34
C ILE A 158 2.09 0.63 0.90
N ASP A 159 1.40 1.68 0.50
CA ASP A 159 -0.04 1.79 0.72
C ASP A 159 -0.77 2.19 -0.54
N VAL A 160 -2.03 1.77 -0.65
CA VAL A 160 -2.92 2.11 -1.76
C VAL A 160 -4.29 2.47 -1.23
N MET A 161 -4.83 3.59 -1.71
CA MET A 161 -6.16 4.08 -1.36
C MET A 161 -6.95 4.46 -2.61
N ASN A 162 -8.18 3.94 -2.72
CA ASN A 162 -9.15 4.44 -3.69
C ASN A 162 -9.66 5.80 -3.19
N HIS A 163 -9.61 6.84 -4.02
CA HIS A 163 -10.05 8.19 -3.65
C HIS A 163 -11.18 8.73 -4.52
N ALA A 164 -11.50 8.09 -5.64
CA ALA A 164 -12.58 8.50 -6.52
C ALA A 164 -13.07 7.34 -7.41
N GLY A 165 -14.39 7.21 -7.50
CA GLY A 165 -15.04 6.16 -8.31
C GLY A 165 -14.84 4.75 -7.76
N GLY A 166 -15.70 3.81 -8.09
CA GLY A 166 -15.61 2.40 -7.73
C GLY A 166 -16.62 1.95 -6.69
N GLU A 167 -16.96 0.65 -6.73
CA GLU A 167 -17.89 0.03 -5.80
C GLU A 167 -17.29 0.03 -4.38
N GLY A 168 -18.03 0.60 -3.43
CA GLY A 168 -17.74 0.51 -2.00
C GLY A 168 -17.18 1.75 -1.32
N MET A 169 -16.86 2.83 -2.04
CA MET A 169 -16.78 4.16 -1.46
C MET A 169 -18.02 4.97 -1.89
N ALA A 170 -18.98 5.11 -0.96
CA ALA A 170 -19.79 6.29 -1.02
C ALA A 170 -18.83 7.48 -0.86
N VAL A 171 -18.51 8.17 -1.95
CA VAL A 171 -17.99 9.55 -1.83
C VAL A 171 -19.05 10.22 -0.96
N PRO A 172 -18.71 10.75 0.22
CA PRO A 172 -19.68 11.49 0.98
C PRO A 172 -20.26 12.53 0.03
N THR A 173 -21.58 12.47 -0.21
CA THR A 173 -22.26 13.44 -1.08
C THR A 173 -21.88 14.81 -0.58
N GLU A 174 -21.60 15.74 -1.53
CA GLU A 174 -21.33 17.13 -1.15
C GLU A 174 -22.35 17.56 -0.09
N PRO A 175 -21.91 18.04 1.06
CA PRO A 175 -22.82 18.44 2.11
C PRO A 175 -23.78 19.48 1.54
N SER A 176 -25.06 19.24 1.69
CA SER A 176 -26.05 20.23 1.30
C SER A 176 -25.80 21.47 2.15
N ALA A 177 -25.64 22.63 1.51
CA ALA A 177 -25.40 23.91 2.17
C ALA A 177 -26.59 24.31 3.06
N ARG A 178 -26.77 23.64 4.20
CA ARG A 178 -27.63 24.09 5.26
C ARG A 178 -26.86 25.04 6.16
N LYS A 179 -27.18 26.30 6.10
CA LYS A 179 -26.65 27.36 6.97
C LYS A 179 -26.78 26.89 8.43
N CYS A 180 -25.63 26.80 9.11
CA CYS A 180 -25.57 26.80 10.56
C CYS A 180 -26.00 28.19 11.06
N ALA A 181 -27.30 28.39 11.28
CA ALA A 181 -27.78 29.39 12.16
C ALA A 181 -28.22 28.65 13.44
N ASP A 182 -27.74 29.14 14.58
CA ASP A 182 -28.06 28.72 15.94
C ASP A 182 -27.25 27.56 16.54
N ALA A 183 -25.98 27.86 16.90
CA ALA A 183 -25.34 27.23 18.05
C ALA A 183 -24.84 28.34 18.99
N SER A 184 -25.48 28.46 20.14
CA SER A 184 -25.04 29.29 21.25
C SER A 184 -23.67 28.84 21.75
N PRO A 185 -22.75 29.75 22.13
CA PRO A 185 -21.45 29.39 22.66
C PRO A 185 -21.63 28.80 24.06
N ASP A 186 -21.37 27.50 24.18
CA ASP A 186 -21.22 26.86 25.48
C ASP A 186 -19.79 27.13 26.00
N GLU A 187 -19.71 27.95 27.06
CA GLU A 187 -18.50 28.34 27.75
C GLU A 187 -17.98 27.14 28.58
N GLY A 188 -17.06 26.33 28.01
CA GLY A 188 -16.48 25.26 28.82
C GLY A 188 -15.42 24.36 28.19
N ALA A 189 -14.91 24.64 27.00
CA ALA A 189 -13.86 23.80 26.37
C ALA A 189 -12.54 24.56 26.23
N VAL A 190 -11.74 24.59 27.30
CA VAL A 190 -10.35 25.01 27.27
C VAL A 190 -9.53 23.97 26.49
N GLY A 191 -8.94 24.36 25.36
CA GLY A 191 -7.81 23.65 24.74
C GLY A 191 -8.06 22.87 23.43
N ARG A 192 -9.12 23.17 22.65
CA ARG A 192 -9.21 22.66 21.27
C ARG A 192 -8.79 23.74 20.27
N ALA A 193 -7.62 23.57 19.65
CA ALA A 193 -7.24 24.40 18.51
C ALA A 193 -8.33 24.27 17.44
N CYS A 194 -9.10 25.32 17.20
CA CYS A 194 -9.98 25.42 16.05
C CYS A 194 -9.13 25.34 14.79
N VAL A 195 -9.35 24.31 13.99
CA VAL A 195 -8.79 24.23 12.64
C VAL A 195 -9.58 25.25 11.80
N PRO A 196 -8.93 26.29 11.21
CA PRO A 196 -9.63 27.29 10.42
C PRO A 196 -10.30 26.64 9.20
N GLY A 197 -11.61 26.89 8.99
CA GLY A 197 -12.35 26.45 7.82
C GLY A 197 -13.26 25.24 8.02
N CYS A 198 -13.49 24.79 9.25
CA CYS A 198 -14.26 23.58 9.57
C CYS A 198 -15.74 23.85 9.91
N ASP A 199 -16.43 24.67 9.15
CA ASP A 199 -17.84 24.99 9.38
C ASP A 199 -18.73 24.22 8.39
N GLY A 200 -19.10 22.96 8.71
CA GLY A 200 -20.04 22.22 7.87
C GLY A 200 -20.07 20.71 8.05
N GLU A 201 -20.90 20.04 7.25
CA GLU A 201 -21.03 18.56 7.22
C GLU A 201 -19.71 17.86 6.77
N ASP A 202 -18.81 18.52 6.04
CA ASP A 202 -17.47 18.09 5.68
C ASP A 202 -16.63 17.72 6.91
N TYR A 203 -16.82 18.46 7.99
CA TYR A 203 -16.17 18.19 9.27
C TYR A 203 -16.55 16.84 9.87
N ALA A 204 -17.77 16.37 9.62
CA ALA A 204 -18.24 15.08 10.16
C ALA A 204 -17.42 13.91 9.60
N PHE A 205 -17.03 13.96 8.33
CA PHE A 205 -16.17 12.94 7.72
C PHE A 205 -14.76 12.94 8.31
N PHE A 206 -14.14 14.11 8.45
CA PHE A 206 -12.75 14.22 8.92
C PHE A 206 -12.61 14.08 10.44
N ARG A 207 -13.70 14.24 11.20
CA ARG A 207 -13.70 14.23 12.68
C ARG A 207 -12.97 13.01 13.30
N PRO A 208 -13.15 11.77 12.84
CA PRO A 208 -12.45 10.61 13.39
C PRO A 208 -10.94 10.65 13.16
N PHE A 209 -10.47 11.44 12.21
CA PHE A 209 -9.07 11.49 11.76
C PHE A 209 -8.30 12.72 12.26
N LEU A 210 -8.94 13.58 13.07
CA LEU A 210 -8.30 14.83 13.52
C LEU A 210 -6.98 14.61 14.25
N SER A 211 -6.85 13.52 14.99
CA SER A 211 -5.63 13.14 15.70
C SER A 211 -4.61 12.41 14.81
N CYS A 212 -4.91 12.18 13.53
CA CYS A 212 -4.00 11.48 12.62
C CYS A 212 -3.12 12.45 11.82
N TYR A 213 -3.49 13.72 11.75
CA TYR A 213 -2.83 14.74 10.92
C TYR A 213 -2.35 15.91 11.76
N THR A 214 -1.26 16.53 11.34
CA THR A 214 -0.77 17.78 11.95
C THR A 214 -1.61 18.98 11.50
N ALA A 215 -1.44 20.11 12.17
CA ALA A 215 -2.12 21.36 11.77
C ALA A 215 -1.72 21.80 10.37
N SER A 216 -0.45 21.62 9.98
CA SER A 216 0.07 21.95 8.65
C SER A 216 -0.58 21.08 7.57
N GLU A 217 -0.74 19.77 7.83
CA GLU A 217 -1.38 18.84 6.91
C GLU A 217 -2.88 19.13 6.75
N TRP A 218 -3.59 19.47 7.84
CA TRP A 218 -4.97 19.94 7.74
C TRP A 218 -5.10 21.25 6.96
N ALA A 219 -4.19 22.20 7.18
CA ALA A 219 -4.15 23.43 6.39
C ALA A 219 -3.95 23.12 4.90
N LEU A 220 -3.11 22.13 4.56
CA LEU A 220 -2.91 21.71 3.17
C LEU A 220 -4.18 21.09 2.59
N VAL A 221 -4.88 20.21 3.30
CA VAL A 221 -6.16 19.62 2.87
C VAL A 221 -7.19 20.72 2.61
N HIS A 222 -7.38 21.63 3.57
CA HIS A 222 -8.37 22.71 3.44
C HIS A 222 -8.00 23.81 2.43
N SER A 223 -6.73 23.89 2.02
CA SER A 223 -6.31 24.81 0.95
C SER A 223 -6.79 24.37 -0.43
N ARG A 224 -7.27 23.11 -0.58
CA ARG A 224 -7.81 22.61 -1.85
C ARG A 224 -9.20 23.20 -2.11
N GLY A 225 -9.50 23.44 -3.39
CA GLY A 225 -10.63 24.27 -3.80
C GLY A 225 -12.01 23.69 -3.48
N GLY A 226 -12.23 22.38 -3.72
CA GLY A 226 -13.51 21.73 -3.54
C GLY A 226 -13.42 20.46 -2.71
N TRP A 227 -14.57 19.96 -2.27
CA TRP A 227 -14.67 18.72 -1.46
C TRP A 227 -13.92 17.53 -2.06
N ALA A 228 -14.09 17.29 -3.37
CA ALA A 228 -13.41 16.20 -4.07
C ALA A 228 -11.89 16.36 -4.02
N GLU A 229 -11.37 17.58 -4.16
CA GLU A 229 -9.95 17.89 -4.12
C GLU A 229 -9.39 17.78 -2.69
N GLN A 230 -10.15 18.23 -1.69
CA GLN A 230 -9.80 18.06 -0.28
C GLN A 230 -9.75 16.59 0.11
N LEU A 231 -10.72 15.80 -0.32
CA LEU A 231 -10.76 14.36 -0.07
C LEU A 231 -9.59 13.63 -0.77
N ALA A 232 -9.27 14.02 -1.99
CA ALA A 232 -8.12 13.46 -2.72
C ALA A 232 -6.80 13.76 -2.00
N GLU A 233 -6.63 15.00 -1.47
CA GLU A 233 -5.44 15.37 -0.70
C GLU A 233 -5.38 14.66 0.64
N PHE A 234 -6.52 14.53 1.34
CA PHE A 234 -6.63 13.74 2.56
C PHE A 234 -6.15 12.30 2.33
N TYR A 235 -6.65 11.61 1.30
CA TYR A 235 -6.23 10.23 1.01
C TYR A 235 -4.78 10.14 0.55
N ARG A 236 -4.24 11.17 -0.11
CA ARG A 236 -2.83 11.23 -0.49
C ARG A 236 -1.93 11.27 0.74
N LEU A 237 -2.24 12.14 1.71
CA LEU A 237 -1.54 12.19 2.99
C LEU A 237 -1.72 10.89 3.79
N TRP A 238 -2.92 10.30 3.76
CA TRP A 238 -3.19 9.00 4.40
C TRP A 238 -2.29 7.90 3.86
N THR A 239 -2.17 7.77 2.54
CA THR A 239 -1.29 6.76 1.93
C THR A 239 0.18 6.96 2.30
N MET A 240 0.65 8.20 2.46
CA MET A 240 2.00 8.47 2.94
C MET A 240 2.19 8.00 4.39
N LYS A 241 1.27 8.34 5.29
CA LYS A 241 1.33 7.90 6.70
C LYS A 241 1.28 6.38 6.84
N GLU A 242 0.34 5.74 6.16
CA GLU A 242 0.22 4.28 6.18
C GLU A 242 1.45 3.58 5.55
N SER A 243 2.03 4.11 4.47
CA SER A 243 3.23 3.54 3.87
C SER A 243 4.43 3.62 4.81
N LEU A 244 4.59 4.71 5.57
CA LEU A 244 5.62 4.85 6.61
C LEU A 244 5.43 3.79 7.72
N VAL A 245 4.23 3.71 8.28
CA VAL A 245 3.91 2.76 9.36
C VAL A 245 4.12 1.32 8.92
N LYS A 246 3.72 0.99 7.68
CA LYS A 246 3.95 -0.32 7.08
C LYS A 246 5.43 -0.60 6.82
N ALA A 247 6.22 0.42 6.45
CA ALA A 247 7.66 0.28 6.30
C ALA A 247 8.31 -0.04 7.65
N ILE A 248 8.08 0.78 8.67
CA ILE A 248 8.64 0.60 10.02
C ILE A 248 8.16 -0.72 10.63
N GLY A 249 6.90 -1.11 10.40
CA GLY A 249 6.30 -2.33 10.89
C GLY A 249 5.69 -2.23 12.28
N LEU A 250 5.41 -1.03 12.79
CA LEU A 250 4.81 -0.81 14.11
C LEU A 250 3.27 -0.94 14.13
N GLY A 251 2.62 -0.91 12.96
CA GLY A 251 1.16 -0.97 12.90
C GLY A 251 0.50 0.14 13.74
N LEU A 252 -0.49 -0.23 14.54
CA LEU A 252 -1.22 0.69 15.44
C LEU A 252 -0.36 1.31 16.56
N GLY A 253 0.86 0.82 16.76
CA GLY A 253 1.77 1.35 17.77
C GLY A 253 2.43 2.68 17.41
N PHE A 254 2.26 3.17 16.18
CA PHE A 254 2.78 4.45 15.74
C PHE A 254 1.69 5.53 15.74
N GLU A 255 1.92 6.61 16.47
CA GLU A 255 1.01 7.77 16.48
C GLU A 255 1.19 8.58 15.21
N LEU A 256 0.21 8.54 14.31
CA LEU A 256 0.28 9.14 12.97
C LEU A 256 0.54 10.65 12.97
N GLN A 257 0.10 11.36 14.00
CA GLN A 257 0.30 12.82 14.12
C GLN A 257 1.77 13.20 14.34
N ARG A 258 2.62 12.27 14.79
CA ARG A 258 4.07 12.50 14.95
C ARG A 258 4.79 12.69 13.62
N ALA A 259 4.26 12.09 12.54
CA ALA A 259 4.82 12.19 11.20
C ALA A 259 4.11 13.30 10.41
N GLU A 260 4.83 14.36 10.08
CA GLU A 260 4.36 15.45 9.22
C GLU A 260 4.98 15.33 7.83
N PHE A 261 4.13 15.33 6.80
CA PHE A 261 4.55 15.19 5.42
C PHE A 261 4.56 16.55 4.70
N SER A 262 5.56 16.71 3.85
CA SER A 262 5.67 17.86 2.94
C SER A 262 6.13 17.39 1.56
N TYR A 263 5.59 18.00 0.50
CA TYR A 263 6.04 17.71 -0.85
C TYR A 263 7.42 18.29 -1.13
N VAL A 264 8.19 17.60 -1.96
CA VAL A 264 9.45 18.12 -2.45
C VAL A 264 9.15 19.24 -3.46
N PRO A 265 9.74 20.45 -3.28
CA PRO A 265 9.53 21.56 -4.19
C PRO A 265 9.81 21.19 -5.66
N GLY A 266 8.88 21.51 -6.56
CA GLY A 266 8.95 21.16 -7.98
C GLY A 266 8.61 19.68 -8.29
N ARG A 267 8.25 18.89 -7.26
CA ARG A 267 7.79 17.50 -7.39
C ARG A 267 6.52 17.25 -6.58
N GLU A 268 5.71 18.29 -6.43
CA GLU A 268 4.46 18.24 -5.69
C GLU A 268 3.54 17.14 -6.21
N GLY A 269 3.05 16.30 -5.30
CA GLY A 269 2.20 15.17 -5.65
C GLY A 269 2.93 13.95 -6.25
N VAL A 270 4.26 14.01 -6.40
CA VAL A 270 5.10 12.91 -6.90
C VAL A 270 6.08 12.42 -5.84
N GLU A 271 6.70 13.34 -5.10
CA GLU A 271 7.67 12.99 -4.06
C GLU A 271 7.42 13.82 -2.80
N ALA A 272 7.57 13.17 -1.63
CA ALA A 272 7.43 13.81 -0.34
C ALA A 272 8.58 13.44 0.62
N ARG A 273 8.72 14.26 1.66
CA ARG A 273 9.61 14.06 2.81
C ARG A 273 8.78 14.02 4.08
N VAL A 274 9.38 13.50 5.14
CA VAL A 274 8.76 13.41 6.45
C VAL A 274 9.61 14.10 7.51
N ALA A 275 8.94 14.80 8.43
CA ALA A 275 9.47 15.16 9.73
C ALA A 275 8.78 14.32 10.80
N ILE A 276 9.51 13.75 11.74
CA ILE A 276 8.96 13.00 12.88
C ILE A 276 9.29 13.78 14.14
N ASP A 277 8.26 14.06 14.93
CA ASP A 277 8.37 14.90 16.13
C ASP A 277 9.01 16.28 15.82
N GLY A 278 8.70 16.85 14.66
CA GLY A 278 9.23 18.12 14.19
C GLY A 278 10.66 18.09 13.65
N LEU A 279 11.33 16.93 13.64
CA LEU A 279 12.70 16.79 13.13
C LEU A 279 12.67 16.16 11.71
N PRO A 280 13.31 16.79 10.71
CA PRO A 280 13.41 16.24 9.37
C PRO A 280 14.15 14.90 9.36
N HIS A 281 13.56 13.88 8.72
CA HIS A 281 14.15 12.56 8.53
C HIS A 281 14.60 12.38 7.07
N SER A 282 15.77 12.88 6.72
CA SER A 282 16.31 12.87 5.35
C SER A 282 16.54 11.46 4.79
N GLY A 283 16.66 10.45 5.65
CA GLY A 283 16.77 9.04 5.25
C GLY A 283 15.48 8.44 4.67
N TRP A 284 14.38 9.15 4.69
CA TRP A 284 13.10 8.70 4.13
C TRP A 284 12.77 9.41 2.83
N ARG A 285 12.24 8.64 1.85
CA ARG A 285 11.66 9.15 0.60
C ARG A 285 10.31 8.51 0.39
N PHE A 286 9.36 9.28 -0.11
CA PHE A 286 8.00 8.84 -0.41
C PHE A 286 7.68 9.18 -1.84
N PHE A 287 7.29 8.15 -2.60
CA PHE A 287 6.95 8.28 -4.02
C PHE A 287 5.46 8.03 -4.19
N LEU A 288 4.80 9.00 -4.79
CA LEU A 288 3.36 8.99 -5.02
C LEU A 288 3.07 8.67 -6.48
N HIS A 289 2.14 7.75 -6.67
CA HIS A 289 1.65 7.35 -7.99
C HIS A 289 0.13 7.44 -8.00
N GLU A 290 -0.42 8.00 -9.06
CA GLU A 290 -1.84 7.92 -9.33
C GLU A 290 -2.10 6.79 -10.33
N MET A 291 -3.08 5.94 -10.04
CA MET A 291 -3.41 4.82 -10.91
C MET A 291 -4.92 4.66 -11.06
N LYS A 292 -5.37 4.53 -12.30
CA LYS A 292 -6.75 4.26 -12.63
C LYS A 292 -6.94 2.77 -12.91
N ALA A 293 -7.85 2.14 -12.17
CA ALA A 293 -8.24 0.75 -12.43
C ALA A 293 -9.17 0.65 -13.64
N ARG A 294 -9.35 -0.56 -14.16
CA ARG A 294 -10.22 -0.83 -15.30
C ARG A 294 -11.70 -0.45 -15.07
N SER A 295 -12.15 -0.55 -13.83
CA SER A 295 -13.48 -0.09 -13.40
C SER A 295 -13.69 1.42 -13.55
N GLY A 296 -12.60 2.20 -13.71
CA GLY A 296 -12.60 3.66 -13.70
C GLY A 296 -12.25 4.25 -12.34
N SER A 297 -12.14 3.43 -11.28
CA SER A 297 -11.75 3.89 -9.95
C SER A 297 -10.32 4.42 -9.92
N GLN A 298 -10.10 5.52 -9.20
CA GLN A 298 -8.80 6.19 -9.09
C GLN A 298 -8.17 5.89 -7.74
N HIS A 299 -6.87 5.60 -7.75
CA HIS A 299 -6.14 5.21 -6.56
C HIS A 299 -4.86 6.02 -6.40
N TRP A 300 -4.60 6.44 -5.16
CA TRP A 300 -3.26 6.85 -4.74
C TRP A 300 -2.48 5.64 -4.27
N ILE A 301 -1.24 5.52 -4.73
CA ILE A 301 -0.27 4.54 -4.25
C ILE A 301 0.92 5.33 -3.72
N CYS A 302 1.36 5.03 -2.50
CA CYS A 302 2.58 5.59 -1.95
C CYS A 302 3.58 4.48 -1.64
N VAL A 303 4.81 4.64 -2.12
CA VAL A 303 5.96 3.80 -1.75
C VAL A 303 6.86 4.60 -0.82
N ALA A 304 7.06 4.08 0.39
CA ALA A 304 8.00 4.61 1.37
C ALA A 304 9.30 3.82 1.31
N LEU A 305 10.42 4.52 1.16
CA LEU A 305 11.76 3.96 1.27
C LEU A 305 12.49 4.61 2.45
N GLY A 306 13.09 3.79 3.30
CA GLY A 306 13.79 4.28 4.47
C GLY A 306 14.97 3.42 4.89
N PRO A 307 15.72 3.88 5.91
CA PRO A 307 16.86 3.14 6.44
C PRO A 307 16.38 1.92 7.24
N LEU A 308 17.08 0.79 7.08
CA LEU A 308 16.77 -0.45 7.82
C LEU A 308 16.84 -0.25 9.35
N THR A 309 17.65 0.70 9.81
CA THR A 309 17.78 1.05 11.24
C THR A 309 16.48 1.58 11.87
N GLU A 310 15.53 2.03 11.06
CA GLU A 310 14.23 2.55 11.53
C GLU A 310 13.15 1.45 11.64
N ALA A 311 13.46 0.22 11.23
CA ALA A 311 12.50 -0.89 11.35
C ALA A 311 12.31 -1.30 12.81
N CYS A 312 11.08 -1.72 13.15
CA CYS A 312 10.81 -2.24 14.50
C CYS A 312 11.62 -3.52 14.78
N SER A 313 11.95 -3.74 16.06
CA SER A 313 12.81 -4.86 16.48
C SER A 313 12.23 -6.22 16.14
N ASN A 314 10.91 -6.39 16.20
CA ASN A 314 10.25 -7.64 15.83
C ASN A 314 10.39 -7.96 14.33
N PHE A 315 10.35 -6.93 13.47
CA PHE A 315 10.59 -7.13 12.04
C PHE A 315 12.06 -7.44 11.76
N LEU A 316 13.00 -6.71 12.39
CA LEU A 316 14.43 -6.96 12.21
C LEU A 316 14.81 -8.37 12.65
N SER A 317 14.37 -8.79 13.82
CA SER A 317 14.71 -10.12 14.37
C SER A 317 14.06 -11.27 13.55
N GLY A 318 12.85 -11.08 13.04
CA GLY A 318 12.14 -12.06 12.25
C GLY A 318 12.65 -12.16 10.80
N ALA A 319 12.71 -11.01 10.13
CA ALA A 319 13.09 -10.94 8.71
C ALA A 319 14.60 -11.07 8.49
N PHE A 320 15.43 -10.58 9.40
CA PHE A 320 16.88 -10.48 9.24
C PHE A 320 17.65 -10.99 10.46
N PRO A 321 17.43 -12.24 10.92
CA PRO A 321 18.14 -12.77 12.06
C PRO A 321 19.66 -12.77 11.81
N GLY A 322 20.41 -12.13 12.71
CA GLY A 322 21.86 -12.00 12.60
C GLY A 322 22.35 -10.84 11.74
N LEU A 323 21.47 -9.98 11.20
CA LEU A 323 21.88 -8.75 10.54
C LEU A 323 22.48 -7.81 11.59
N SER A 324 23.77 -7.53 11.45
CA SER A 324 24.44 -6.46 12.18
C SER A 324 24.14 -5.15 11.46
N LEU A 325 23.28 -4.33 12.04
CA LEU A 325 23.05 -2.96 11.59
C LEU A 325 24.24 -2.13 12.06
N ASP A 326 25.29 -2.07 11.23
CA ASP A 326 26.31 -1.08 11.49
C ASP A 326 25.72 0.31 11.16
N THR A 327 26.18 1.33 11.85
CA THR A 327 25.78 2.72 11.64
C THR A 327 26.41 3.35 10.41
N SER A 328 26.90 2.53 9.44
CA SER A 328 27.49 3.04 8.23
C SER A 328 26.48 3.80 7.36
N PRO A 329 26.92 4.77 6.58
CA PRO A 329 26.04 5.56 5.70
C PRO A 329 25.18 4.72 4.75
N ARG A 330 25.67 3.52 4.38
CA ARG A 330 24.96 2.58 3.48
C ARG A 330 23.61 2.10 4.01
N HIS A 331 23.39 2.14 5.32
CA HIS A 331 22.14 1.75 5.96
C HIS A 331 21.27 2.93 6.39
N ARG A 332 21.73 4.17 6.18
CA ARG A 332 21.06 5.40 6.63
C ARG A 332 20.32 6.15 5.54
N GLU A 333 20.71 5.97 4.28
CA GLU A 333 20.11 6.71 3.18
C GLU A 333 19.45 5.74 2.19
N PRO A 334 18.22 6.03 1.75
CA PRO A 334 17.62 5.29 0.66
C PRO A 334 18.44 5.52 -0.60
N PRO A 335 18.47 4.55 -1.54
CA PRO A 335 19.19 4.71 -2.78
C PRO A 335 18.73 5.97 -3.52
N GLU A 336 19.67 6.75 -4.08
CA GLU A 336 19.37 7.91 -4.93
C GLU A 336 18.68 7.53 -6.24
N ALA A 337 18.52 6.23 -6.52
CA ALA A 337 17.93 5.72 -7.74
C ALA A 337 16.50 6.28 -7.95
N GLU A 338 16.17 6.48 -9.21
CA GLU A 338 14.81 6.80 -9.61
C GLU A 338 13.84 5.71 -9.16
N GLU A 339 12.64 6.12 -8.75
CA GLU A 339 11.60 5.17 -8.37
C GLU A 339 11.16 4.35 -9.60
N PRO A 340 11.18 3.01 -9.53
CA PRO A 340 10.73 2.17 -10.62
C PRO A 340 9.25 2.39 -10.95
N THR A 341 8.90 2.25 -12.22
CA THR A 341 7.49 2.27 -12.65
C THR A 341 6.77 1.00 -12.21
N PHE A 342 5.48 1.12 -11.90
CA PHE A 342 4.65 -0.05 -11.59
C PHE A 342 4.41 -0.90 -12.84
N ARG A 343 4.74 -2.19 -12.72
CA ARG A 343 4.37 -3.21 -13.71
C ARG A 343 3.00 -3.77 -13.36
N VAL A 344 2.06 -3.62 -14.29
CA VAL A 344 0.75 -4.28 -14.16
C VAL A 344 0.92 -5.77 -14.43
N ARG A 345 0.50 -6.60 -13.48
CA ARG A 345 0.53 -8.07 -13.57
C ARG A 345 -0.89 -8.59 -13.72
N THR A 346 -1.09 -9.51 -14.61
CA THR A 346 -2.35 -10.23 -14.75
C THR A 346 -2.37 -11.49 -13.90
N VAL A 347 -3.56 -11.94 -13.48
CA VAL A 347 -3.69 -13.15 -12.67
C VAL A 347 -3.19 -14.40 -13.41
N PRO A 348 -3.46 -14.61 -14.71
CA PRO A 348 -2.87 -15.70 -15.47
C PRO A 348 -1.34 -15.70 -15.46
N GLU A 349 -0.70 -14.52 -15.56
CA GLU A 349 0.77 -14.42 -15.45
C GLU A 349 1.27 -14.84 -14.07
N LEU A 350 0.59 -14.44 -12.99
CA LEU A 350 0.96 -14.85 -11.64
C LEU A 350 0.81 -16.36 -11.43
N ILE A 351 -0.28 -16.96 -11.93
CA ILE A 351 -0.49 -18.41 -11.89
C ILE A 351 0.62 -19.13 -12.67
N ALA A 352 0.92 -18.65 -13.88
CA ALA A 352 1.99 -19.20 -14.70
C ALA A 352 3.36 -19.09 -14.00
N ALA A 353 3.67 -17.96 -13.38
CA ALA A 353 4.88 -17.75 -12.61
C ALA A 353 5.00 -18.76 -11.46
N CYS A 354 3.92 -18.97 -10.71
CA CYS A 354 3.88 -19.96 -9.65
C CYS A 354 4.03 -21.40 -10.16
N ALA A 355 3.52 -21.72 -11.35
CA ALA A 355 3.62 -23.04 -11.96
C ALA A 355 5.01 -23.37 -12.52
N LEU A 356 5.79 -22.36 -12.94
CA LEU A 356 7.17 -22.53 -13.45
C LEU A 356 8.12 -23.18 -12.45
N SER A 357 7.78 -23.19 -11.17
CA SER A 357 8.56 -23.80 -10.10
C SER A 357 8.72 -25.34 -10.23
N VAL A 358 7.76 -26.01 -10.88
CA VAL A 358 7.71 -27.49 -10.94
C VAL A 358 8.72 -28.07 -11.97
N HIS A 359 9.19 -27.28 -12.92
CA HIS A 359 10.02 -27.75 -14.05
C HIS A 359 11.51 -27.41 -13.98
N ARG A 360 11.97 -26.74 -12.93
CA ARG A 360 13.41 -26.47 -12.69
C ARG A 360 14.01 -27.47 -11.70
N LYS A 361 13.90 -28.76 -12.01
CA LYS A 361 14.66 -29.82 -11.34
C LYS A 361 15.88 -30.22 -12.17
#